data_8d964e771068b5a0340bf46335dc324d
#
_entry.id   8d964e771068b5a0340bf46335dc324d
#
_cell.length_a   1.000
_cell.length_b   1.000
_cell.length_c   1.000
_cell.angle_alpha   90.00
_cell.angle_beta   90.00
_cell.angle_gamma   90.00
#
_symmetry.space_group_name_H-M   'P 1'
#
loop_
_entity.id
_entity.type
_entity.pdbx_description
1 polymer ?
#
loop_
_entity_poly.entity_id
_entity_poly.type
_entity_poly.pdbx_seq_one_letter_code
_entity_poly.pdbx_strand_id
1 'polypeptide(L)'
;MTTDTKDFDQLLGKLQKQHEKANLDIYIPTLQDISPSKKITVEQQTQLLTGALTQETRKNVFSYNRVITEIILKNCSNPEEINLVDKIPVALQYRVDTIGDTITVNDVTLDISNQVNNVFPNIEQKIQHVIDTHQFETDTGITITYSTPPLYIDYAVNSDAEKKWSDMQGEDIISELFKVEISKYIQQVSFDSDAISLMELDFNSRMKVCDALPMSCTKHLVDFIEQVKDIENQYVSLSGQVIPMDATLFGA
;
A
#
# COMPACT_ATOMS: atom_id res chain seq x y z
N MET A 1 -14.38 11.51 43.55
CA MET A 1 -12.92 11.35 43.36
C MET A 1 -12.58 12.04 42.07
N THR A 2 -12.13 13.28 42.13
CA THR A 2 -11.60 14.01 40.97
C THR A 2 -10.16 13.54 40.79
N THR A 3 -9.92 12.69 39.84
CA THR A 3 -8.56 12.33 39.39
C THR A 3 -7.90 13.65 38.97
N ASP A 4 -6.78 13.99 39.60
CA ASP A 4 -6.09 15.24 39.33
C ASP A 4 -5.63 15.20 37.85
N THR A 5 -6.09 16.19 37.07
CA THR A 5 -5.76 16.29 35.62
C THR A 5 -4.26 16.24 35.36
N LYS A 6 -3.45 16.71 36.32
CA LYS A 6 -2.00 16.66 36.27
C LYS A 6 -1.42 15.23 36.29
N ASP A 7 -2.03 14.35 37.11
CA ASP A 7 -1.60 12.96 37.18
C ASP A 7 -1.96 12.19 35.90
N PHE A 8 -3.11 12.51 35.29
CA PHE A 8 -3.52 11.96 34.01
C PHE A 8 -2.57 12.39 32.87
N ASP A 9 -2.27 13.68 32.76
CA ASP A 9 -1.37 14.22 31.74
C ASP A 9 0.05 13.67 31.88
N GLN A 10 0.54 13.49 33.13
CA GLN A 10 1.81 12.86 33.39
C GLN A 10 1.85 11.39 32.97
N LEU A 11 0.79 10.64 33.26
CA LEU A 11 0.68 9.24 32.85
C LEU A 11 0.61 9.13 31.33
N LEU A 12 -0.22 9.95 30.67
CA LEU A 12 -0.33 10.00 29.22
C LEU A 12 1.01 10.31 28.56
N GLY A 13 1.74 11.32 29.07
CA GLY A 13 3.08 11.64 28.57
C GLY A 13 4.11 10.52 28.77
N LYS A 14 4.00 9.73 29.83
CA LYS A 14 4.86 8.54 30.03
C LYS A 14 4.50 7.43 29.05
N LEU A 15 3.22 7.17 28.81
CA LEU A 15 2.75 6.16 27.86
C LEU A 15 3.19 6.51 26.42
N GLN A 16 3.03 7.79 26.03
CA GLN A 16 3.49 8.27 24.72
C GLN A 16 5.00 8.09 24.54
N LYS A 17 5.81 8.50 25.54
CA LYS A 17 7.27 8.30 25.50
C LYS A 17 7.69 6.83 25.51
N GLN A 18 6.92 5.97 26.16
CA GLN A 18 7.19 4.53 26.17
C GLN A 18 6.87 3.91 24.82
N HIS A 19 5.78 4.36 24.17
CA HIS A 19 5.41 3.94 22.83
C HIS A 19 6.44 4.43 21.79
N GLU A 20 6.92 5.67 21.88
CA GLU A 20 7.97 6.22 21.01
C GLU A 20 9.27 5.43 21.06
N LYS A 21 9.53 4.72 22.17
CA LYS A 21 10.71 3.85 22.36
C LYS A 21 10.47 2.39 21.95
N ALA A 22 9.22 1.99 21.73
CA ALA A 22 8.90 0.65 21.32
C ALA A 22 9.17 0.49 19.82
N ASN A 23 10.36 0.04 19.49
CA ASN A 23 10.77 -0.23 18.12
C ASN A 23 10.40 -1.67 17.74
N LEU A 24 10.01 -1.82 16.50
CA LEU A 24 9.83 -3.07 15.80
C LEU A 24 10.81 -3.09 14.63
N ASP A 25 11.55 -4.16 14.49
CA ASP A 25 12.44 -4.38 13.34
C ASP A 25 11.63 -5.01 12.21
N ILE A 26 11.44 -4.28 11.11
CA ILE A 26 10.67 -4.72 9.96
C ILE A 26 11.60 -4.94 8.78
N TYR A 27 11.54 -6.12 8.18
CA TYR A 27 12.21 -6.42 6.94
C TYR A 27 11.48 -5.77 5.77
N ILE A 28 12.20 -4.99 4.95
CA ILE A 28 11.69 -4.34 3.75
C ILE A 28 12.24 -5.10 2.52
N PRO A 29 11.41 -5.85 1.81
CA PRO A 29 11.85 -6.70 0.71
C PRO A 29 12.57 -5.97 -0.42
N THR A 30 12.14 -4.78 -0.79
CA THR A 30 12.76 -4.00 -1.86
C THR A 30 14.15 -3.48 -1.49
N LEU A 31 14.40 -3.24 -0.21
CA LEU A 31 15.71 -2.81 0.30
C LEU A 31 16.60 -3.99 0.69
N GLN A 32 16.03 -5.19 0.83
CA GLN A 32 16.71 -6.38 1.36
C GLN A 32 17.36 -6.12 2.72
N ASP A 33 16.74 -5.26 3.53
CA ASP A 33 17.27 -4.79 4.80
C ASP A 33 16.16 -4.63 5.85
N ILE A 34 16.59 -4.51 7.11
CA ILE A 34 15.72 -4.31 8.25
C ILE A 34 15.65 -2.80 8.54
N SER A 35 14.43 -2.27 8.56
CA SER A 35 14.15 -0.88 8.92
C SER A 35 13.49 -0.79 10.30
N PRO A 36 13.99 0.09 11.20
CA PRO A 36 13.30 0.36 12.45
C PRO A 36 11.92 0.96 12.21
N SER A 37 10.94 0.50 12.96
CA SER A 37 9.56 0.98 12.87
C SER A 37 8.95 1.11 14.25
N LYS A 38 7.91 1.93 14.38
CA LYS A 38 7.09 2.00 15.60
C LYS A 38 6.02 0.91 15.57
N LYS A 39 5.68 0.38 16.74
CA LYS A 39 4.54 -0.54 16.87
C LYS A 39 3.21 0.16 16.57
N ILE A 40 2.22 -0.61 16.12
CA ILE A 40 0.85 -0.10 15.93
C ILE A 40 0.25 0.27 17.28
N THR A 41 -0.35 1.46 17.37
CA THR A 41 -1.08 1.92 18.55
C THR A 41 -2.49 1.35 18.58
N VAL A 42 -3.15 1.38 19.76
CA VAL A 42 -4.58 1.05 19.91
C VAL A 42 -5.44 1.96 19.02
N GLU A 43 -5.09 3.24 18.89
CA GLU A 43 -5.79 4.18 18.01
C GLU A 43 -5.67 3.76 16.54
N GLN A 44 -4.46 3.43 16.07
CA GLN A 44 -4.23 2.95 14.70
C GLN A 44 -4.95 1.63 14.42
N GLN A 45 -4.95 0.68 15.38
CA GLN A 45 -5.72 -0.55 15.26
C GLN A 45 -7.23 -0.26 15.18
N THR A 46 -7.73 0.66 15.99
CA THR A 46 -9.14 1.09 15.94
C THR A 46 -9.48 1.69 14.57
N GLN A 47 -8.58 2.49 13.98
CA GLN A 47 -8.77 3.06 12.63
C GLN A 47 -8.85 1.97 11.57
N LEU A 48 -8.01 0.93 11.63
CA LEU A 48 -8.06 -0.23 10.74
C LEU A 48 -9.41 -0.96 10.84
N LEU A 49 -9.87 -1.23 12.05
CA LEU A 49 -11.15 -1.89 12.29
C LEU A 49 -12.34 -1.04 11.83
N THR A 50 -12.31 0.26 12.09
CA THR A 50 -13.39 1.20 11.71
C THR A 50 -13.45 1.40 10.20
N GLY A 51 -12.32 1.50 9.53
CA GLY A 51 -12.25 1.62 8.07
C GLY A 51 -12.89 0.44 7.34
N ALA A 52 -12.94 -0.72 7.99
CA ALA A 52 -13.54 -1.93 7.45
C ALA A 52 -15.05 -2.09 7.71
N LEU A 53 -15.60 -1.35 8.66
CA LEU A 53 -17.01 -1.45 9.08
C LEU A 53 -17.95 -0.51 8.32
N THR A 54 -17.45 0.26 7.34
CA THR A 54 -18.33 1.11 6.53
C THR A 54 -19.21 0.24 5.61
N GLN A 55 -20.50 0.58 5.47
CA GLN A 55 -21.52 -0.29 4.85
C GLN A 55 -21.38 -0.52 3.34
N GLU A 56 -20.49 0.19 2.65
CA GLU A 56 -20.27 0.02 1.21
C GLU A 56 -18.97 -0.75 0.96
N THR A 57 -19.08 -2.01 0.57
CA THR A 57 -17.97 -2.96 0.38
C THR A 57 -16.81 -2.42 -0.47
N ARG A 58 -17.08 -1.58 -1.47
CA ARG A 58 -16.03 -1.00 -2.33
C ARG A 58 -15.29 0.15 -1.65
N LYS A 59 -15.99 1.02 -0.92
CA LYS A 59 -15.36 2.09 -0.13
C LYS A 59 -14.51 1.51 1.02
N ASN A 60 -14.92 0.36 1.56
CA ASN A 60 -14.21 -0.32 2.64
C ASN A 60 -12.81 -0.76 2.21
N VAL A 61 -12.67 -1.38 1.04
CA VAL A 61 -11.36 -1.83 0.54
C VAL A 61 -10.40 -0.65 0.36
N PHE A 62 -10.89 0.47 -0.19
CA PHE A 62 -10.08 1.68 -0.34
C PHE A 62 -9.72 2.30 1.01
N SER A 63 -10.69 2.46 1.89
CA SER A 63 -10.46 3.02 3.22
C SER A 63 -9.47 2.19 4.02
N TYR A 64 -9.59 0.85 3.98
CA TYR A 64 -8.65 -0.04 4.65
C TYR A 64 -7.24 0.07 4.05
N ASN A 65 -7.11 -0.03 2.72
CA ASN A 65 -5.84 0.11 2.04
C ASN A 65 -5.17 1.45 2.32
N ARG A 66 -5.94 2.54 2.38
CA ARG A 66 -5.44 3.87 2.74
C ARG A 66 -4.94 3.91 4.17
N VAL A 67 -5.72 3.37 5.13
CA VAL A 67 -5.36 3.39 6.55
C VAL A 67 -4.10 2.57 6.81
N ILE A 68 -3.98 1.36 6.25
CA ILE A 68 -2.76 0.55 6.43
C ILE A 68 -1.54 1.22 5.81
N THR A 69 -1.69 1.82 4.63
CA THR A 69 -0.61 2.58 3.98
C THR A 69 -0.19 3.78 4.84
N GLU A 70 -1.15 4.53 5.38
CA GLU A 70 -0.87 5.67 6.27
C GLU A 70 -0.12 5.24 7.53
N ILE A 71 -0.49 4.11 8.12
CA ILE A 71 0.18 3.55 9.31
C ILE A 71 1.62 3.17 8.97
N ILE A 72 1.86 2.49 7.84
CA ILE A 72 3.20 2.12 7.39
C ILE A 72 4.06 3.38 7.24
N LEU A 73 3.57 4.37 6.48
CA LEU A 73 4.30 5.62 6.23
C LEU A 73 4.58 6.45 7.50
N LYS A 74 3.70 6.38 8.50
CA LYS A 74 3.90 7.09 9.78
C LYS A 74 4.84 6.37 10.74
N ASN A 75 4.89 5.05 10.68
CA ASN A 75 5.60 4.24 11.66
C ASN A 75 7.00 3.85 11.21
N CYS A 76 7.23 3.62 9.91
CA CYS A 76 8.56 3.30 9.39
C CYS A 76 9.50 4.52 9.43
N SER A 77 10.78 4.26 9.71
CA SER A 77 11.78 5.33 9.86
C SER A 77 12.11 6.03 8.55
N ASN A 78 12.09 5.29 7.42
CA ASN A 78 12.42 5.79 6.09
C ASN A 78 11.24 5.57 5.14
N PRO A 79 10.10 6.28 5.32
CA PRO A 79 8.88 6.03 4.55
C PRO A 79 9.03 6.32 3.05
N GLU A 80 9.97 7.18 2.65
CA GLU A 80 10.26 7.52 1.26
C GLU A 80 10.93 6.38 0.48
N GLU A 81 11.58 5.45 1.17
CA GLU A 81 12.25 4.29 0.57
C GLU A 81 11.31 3.08 0.38
N ILE A 82 10.12 3.11 0.99
CA ILE A 82 9.17 2.00 0.92
C ILE A 82 8.45 2.02 -0.42
N ASN A 83 8.47 0.89 -1.11
CA ASN A 83 7.77 0.70 -2.38
C ASN A 83 6.37 0.11 -2.18
N LEU A 84 5.52 0.20 -3.20
CA LEU A 84 4.17 -0.38 -3.18
C LEU A 84 4.19 -1.89 -2.87
N VAL A 85 5.14 -2.64 -3.44
CA VAL A 85 5.26 -4.10 -3.22
C VAL A 85 5.64 -4.48 -1.79
N ASP A 86 6.16 -3.54 -1.00
CA ASP A 86 6.48 -3.77 0.42
C ASP A 86 5.24 -3.69 1.32
N LYS A 87 4.14 -3.13 0.84
CA LYS A 87 2.94 -2.86 1.65
C LYS A 87 2.41 -4.12 2.35
N ILE A 88 2.22 -5.20 1.60
CA ILE A 88 1.68 -6.46 2.13
C ILE A 88 2.64 -7.10 3.13
N PRO A 89 3.92 -7.35 2.79
CA PRO A 89 4.87 -7.95 3.74
C PRO A 89 5.05 -7.12 5.00
N VAL A 90 5.06 -5.80 4.92
CA VAL A 90 5.13 -4.93 6.10
C VAL A 90 3.84 -5.02 6.93
N ALA A 91 2.67 -5.03 6.30
CA ALA A 91 1.39 -5.21 7.00
C ALA A 91 1.32 -6.55 7.75
N LEU A 92 1.80 -7.65 7.14
CA LEU A 92 1.86 -8.96 7.78
C LEU A 92 2.80 -8.96 8.99
N GLN A 93 3.95 -8.29 8.91
CA GLN A 93 4.87 -8.15 10.05
C GLN A 93 4.23 -7.36 11.20
N TYR A 94 3.53 -6.25 10.89
CA TYR A 94 2.75 -5.53 11.90
C TYR A 94 1.67 -6.40 12.54
N ARG A 95 0.98 -7.23 11.75
CA ARG A 95 -0.03 -8.16 12.25
C ARG A 95 0.57 -9.16 13.24
N VAL A 96 1.72 -9.76 12.88
CA VAL A 96 2.43 -10.72 13.76
C VAL A 96 2.81 -10.07 15.08
N ASP A 97 3.37 -8.85 15.06
CA ASP A 97 3.76 -8.15 16.29
C ASP A 97 2.55 -7.72 17.15
N THR A 98 1.45 -7.29 16.53
CA THR A 98 0.31 -6.68 17.24
C THR A 98 -0.67 -7.70 17.79
N ILE A 99 -0.96 -8.77 17.04
CA ILE A 99 -2.03 -9.73 17.33
C ILE A 99 -1.47 -11.15 17.56
N GLY A 100 -0.37 -11.49 16.87
CA GLY A 100 0.24 -12.83 16.88
C GLY A 100 0.32 -13.43 15.47
N ASP A 101 0.92 -14.58 15.41
CA ASP A 101 1.35 -15.27 14.20
C ASP A 101 0.28 -16.16 13.54
N THR A 102 -0.90 -16.29 14.16
CA THR A 102 -1.98 -17.12 13.62
C THR A 102 -3.18 -16.30 13.16
N ILE A 103 -3.80 -16.74 12.05
CA ILE A 103 -5.06 -16.21 11.54
C ILE A 103 -5.99 -17.35 11.14
N THR A 104 -7.29 -17.21 11.37
CA THR A 104 -8.29 -18.20 10.95
C THR A 104 -9.00 -17.71 9.68
N VAL A 105 -8.92 -18.50 8.62
CA VAL A 105 -9.56 -18.22 7.33
C VAL A 105 -10.37 -19.45 6.94
N ASN A 106 -11.67 -19.30 6.68
CA ASN A 106 -12.58 -20.40 6.35
C ASN A 106 -12.46 -21.61 7.29
N ASP A 107 -12.46 -21.36 8.60
CA ASP A 107 -12.29 -22.37 9.67
C ASP A 107 -10.90 -23.08 9.67
N VAL A 108 -9.94 -22.61 8.90
CA VAL A 108 -8.55 -23.11 8.89
C VAL A 108 -7.65 -22.11 9.60
N THR A 109 -6.97 -22.56 10.65
CA THR A 109 -5.94 -21.75 11.34
C THR A 109 -4.63 -21.83 10.58
N LEU A 110 -4.11 -20.67 10.14
CA LEU A 110 -2.88 -20.51 9.39
C LEU A 110 -1.82 -19.83 10.26
N ASP A 111 -0.60 -20.33 10.20
CA ASP A 111 0.58 -19.67 10.80
C ASP A 111 1.22 -18.76 9.75
N ILE A 112 1.08 -17.46 9.93
CA ILE A 112 1.61 -16.44 9.01
C ILE A 112 3.07 -16.06 9.29
N SER A 113 3.66 -16.51 10.39
CA SER A 113 5.08 -16.26 10.68
C SER A 113 5.98 -16.91 9.63
N ASN A 114 5.60 -18.09 9.14
CA ASN A 114 6.30 -18.74 8.04
C ASN A 114 6.21 -17.95 6.73
N GLN A 115 5.09 -17.29 6.48
CA GLN A 115 4.89 -16.44 5.30
C GLN A 115 5.85 -15.25 5.34
N VAL A 116 5.98 -14.61 6.49
CA VAL A 116 6.92 -13.50 6.71
C VAL A 116 8.38 -13.94 6.55
N ASN A 117 8.75 -15.09 7.16
CA ASN A 117 10.15 -15.51 7.25
C ASN A 117 10.67 -16.27 6.03
N ASN A 118 9.80 -17.00 5.30
CA ASN A 118 10.24 -17.95 4.26
C ASN A 118 9.88 -17.53 2.84
N VAL A 119 8.79 -16.77 2.65
CA VAL A 119 8.34 -16.38 1.30
C VAL A 119 9.16 -15.21 0.77
N PHE A 120 9.47 -14.24 1.61
CA PHE A 120 10.14 -13.01 1.19
C PHE A 120 11.49 -13.27 0.48
N PRO A 121 12.40 -14.08 1.02
CA PRO A 121 13.67 -14.36 0.34
C PRO A 121 13.52 -15.05 -1.02
N ASN A 122 12.44 -15.81 -1.23
CA ASN A 122 12.25 -16.61 -2.45
C ASN A 122 11.73 -15.79 -3.65
N ILE A 123 11.31 -14.55 -3.45
CA ILE A 123 10.73 -13.69 -4.50
C ILE A 123 11.57 -12.45 -4.81
N GLU A 124 12.76 -12.32 -4.21
CA GLU A 124 13.65 -11.15 -4.38
C GLU A 124 13.92 -10.80 -5.84
N GLN A 125 14.20 -11.79 -6.69
CA GLN A 125 14.46 -11.54 -8.12
C GLN A 125 13.23 -10.99 -8.85
N LYS A 126 12.03 -11.43 -8.48
CA LYS A 126 10.78 -10.92 -9.06
C LYS A 126 10.51 -9.49 -8.57
N ILE A 127 10.78 -9.23 -7.29
CA ILE A 127 10.69 -7.88 -6.71
C ILE A 127 11.63 -6.95 -7.44
N GLN A 128 12.91 -7.33 -7.62
CA GLN A 128 13.88 -6.52 -8.33
C GLN A 128 13.39 -6.17 -9.74
N HIS A 129 12.86 -7.14 -10.46
CA HIS A 129 12.30 -6.88 -11.79
C HIS A 129 11.22 -5.81 -11.78
N VAL A 130 10.26 -5.82 -10.87
CA VAL A 130 9.15 -4.85 -10.87
C VAL A 130 9.52 -3.49 -10.28
N ILE A 131 10.57 -3.38 -9.48
CA ILE A 131 11.07 -2.08 -9.00
C ILE A 131 12.03 -1.40 -9.99
N ASP A 132 12.63 -2.17 -10.90
CA ASP A 132 13.45 -1.60 -11.97
C ASP A 132 12.61 -0.69 -12.88
N THR A 133 13.26 0.30 -13.43
CA THR A 133 12.63 1.22 -14.39
C THR A 133 12.53 0.55 -15.76
N HIS A 134 11.32 0.49 -16.29
CA HIS A 134 11.01 -0.03 -17.62
C HIS A 134 10.62 1.10 -18.56
N GLN A 135 10.79 0.85 -19.86
CA GLN A 135 10.38 1.77 -20.90
C GLN A 135 9.75 1.01 -22.07
N PHE A 136 8.75 1.60 -22.69
CA PHE A 136 8.29 1.21 -24.01
C PHE A 136 7.98 2.44 -24.87
N GLU A 137 8.14 2.30 -26.17
CA GLU A 137 7.81 3.32 -27.15
C GLU A 137 6.62 2.86 -28.00
N THR A 138 5.66 3.77 -28.21
CA THR A 138 4.50 3.53 -29.05
C THR A 138 4.87 3.74 -30.53
N ASP A 139 4.04 3.21 -31.43
CA ASP A 139 4.16 3.46 -32.89
C ASP A 139 4.06 4.95 -33.25
N THR A 140 3.56 5.77 -32.35
CA THR A 140 3.43 7.23 -32.51
C THR A 140 4.60 8.01 -31.92
N GLY A 141 5.65 7.34 -31.41
CA GLY A 141 6.85 7.96 -30.86
C GLY A 141 6.68 8.45 -29.40
N ILE A 142 5.60 8.06 -28.71
CA ILE A 142 5.44 8.34 -27.28
C ILE A 142 6.23 7.27 -26.50
N THR A 143 7.16 7.72 -25.66
CA THR A 143 7.89 6.84 -24.73
C THR A 143 7.29 6.97 -23.33
N ILE A 144 6.97 5.82 -22.72
CA ILE A 144 6.49 5.74 -21.34
C ILE A 144 7.53 5.05 -20.50
N THR A 145 7.93 5.71 -19.41
CA THR A 145 8.80 5.17 -18.36
C THR A 145 7.94 4.79 -17.17
N TYR A 146 8.07 3.57 -16.67
CA TYR A 146 7.22 3.02 -15.61
C TYR A 146 7.98 2.08 -14.68
N SER A 147 7.53 1.99 -13.45
CA SER A 147 7.95 1.02 -12.42
C SER A 147 6.89 0.94 -11.33
N THR A 148 7.08 0.08 -10.34
CA THR A 148 6.27 0.16 -9.12
C THR A 148 6.52 1.49 -8.40
N PRO A 149 5.45 2.19 -7.97
CA PRO A 149 5.60 3.49 -7.32
C PRO A 149 6.14 3.34 -5.88
N PRO A 150 6.79 4.38 -5.35
CA PRO A 150 6.94 4.54 -3.91
C PRO A 150 5.58 4.51 -3.21
N LEU A 151 5.52 3.95 -2.01
CA LEU A 151 4.26 3.76 -1.28
C LEU A 151 3.54 5.08 -0.99
N TYR A 152 4.28 6.18 -0.77
CA TYR A 152 3.68 7.49 -0.54
C TYR A 152 2.95 8.05 -1.78
N ILE A 153 3.37 7.68 -2.99
CA ILE A 153 2.67 8.04 -4.25
C ILE A 153 1.34 7.26 -4.34
N ASP A 154 1.36 5.95 -4.05
CA ASP A 154 0.12 5.15 -3.98
C ASP A 154 -0.86 5.76 -2.98
N TYR A 155 -0.39 6.16 -1.79
CA TYR A 155 -1.20 6.82 -0.77
C TYR A 155 -1.80 8.14 -1.25
N ALA A 156 -0.99 9.01 -1.85
CA ALA A 156 -1.43 10.33 -2.31
C ALA A 156 -2.49 10.21 -3.41
N VAL A 157 -2.23 9.37 -4.44
CA VAL A 157 -3.15 9.16 -5.56
C VAL A 157 -4.48 8.55 -5.09
N ASN A 158 -4.43 7.53 -4.22
CA ASN A 158 -5.65 6.91 -3.68
C ASN A 158 -6.44 7.88 -2.79
N SER A 159 -5.78 8.69 -1.96
CA SER A 159 -6.43 9.68 -1.10
C SER A 159 -7.16 10.77 -1.91
N ASP A 160 -6.57 11.22 -3.00
CA ASP A 160 -7.20 12.23 -3.86
C ASP A 160 -8.33 11.63 -4.72
N ALA A 161 -8.17 10.37 -5.16
CA ALA A 161 -9.23 9.63 -5.82
C ALA A 161 -10.45 9.44 -4.89
N GLU A 162 -10.23 9.03 -3.64
CA GLU A 162 -11.30 8.85 -2.64
C GLU A 162 -12.09 10.13 -2.42
N LYS A 163 -11.41 11.30 -2.29
CA LYS A 163 -12.07 12.60 -2.18
C LYS A 163 -12.95 12.93 -3.38
N LYS A 164 -12.44 12.66 -4.59
CA LYS A 164 -13.18 12.92 -5.83
C LYS A 164 -14.38 12.00 -5.97
N TRP A 165 -14.26 10.74 -5.56
CA TRP A 165 -15.30 9.73 -5.72
C TRP A 165 -16.39 9.78 -4.65
N SER A 166 -16.21 10.55 -3.56
CA SER A 166 -17.27 10.74 -2.55
C SER A 166 -18.58 11.21 -3.17
N ASP A 167 -18.51 11.94 -4.30
CA ASP A 167 -19.64 12.55 -4.99
C ASP A 167 -20.06 11.79 -6.28
N MET A 168 -19.36 10.69 -6.65
CA MET A 168 -19.60 9.94 -7.90
C MET A 168 -20.48 8.70 -7.67
N GLN A 169 -21.26 8.30 -8.70
CA GLN A 169 -22.09 7.10 -8.68
C GLN A 169 -21.47 5.95 -9.48
N GLY A 170 -21.78 4.74 -9.03
CA GLY A 170 -21.28 3.39 -9.33
C GLY A 170 -20.55 3.10 -10.65
N GLU A 171 -21.10 3.39 -11.82
CA GLU A 171 -20.50 2.99 -13.11
C GLU A 171 -19.32 3.90 -13.51
N ASP A 172 -19.40 5.17 -13.21
CA ASP A 172 -18.33 6.14 -13.50
C ASP A 172 -17.06 5.85 -12.70
N ILE A 173 -17.22 5.29 -11.48
CA ILE A 173 -16.09 4.94 -10.61
C ILE A 173 -15.21 3.84 -11.25
N ILE A 174 -15.78 2.86 -11.97
CA ILE A 174 -15.02 1.73 -12.52
C ILE A 174 -14.02 2.19 -13.59
N SER A 175 -14.42 3.10 -14.47
CA SER A 175 -13.52 3.64 -15.50
C SER A 175 -12.42 4.51 -14.91
N GLU A 176 -12.73 5.28 -13.87
CA GLU A 176 -11.78 6.11 -13.15
C GLU A 176 -10.79 5.25 -12.33
N LEU A 177 -11.26 4.15 -11.70
CA LEU A 177 -10.40 3.20 -10.98
C LEU A 177 -9.25 2.70 -11.84
N PHE A 178 -9.54 2.32 -13.08
CA PHE A 178 -8.52 1.83 -14.00
C PHE A 178 -7.47 2.90 -14.30
N LYS A 179 -7.89 4.12 -14.59
CA LYS A 179 -6.97 5.24 -14.84
C LYS A 179 -6.13 5.59 -13.60
N VAL A 180 -6.75 5.61 -12.45
CA VAL A 180 -6.05 5.82 -11.17
C VAL A 180 -5.00 4.76 -10.97
N GLU A 181 -5.34 3.49 -11.19
CA GLU A 181 -4.39 2.39 -11.00
C GLU A 181 -3.19 2.53 -11.93
N ILE A 182 -3.40 2.63 -13.24
CA ILE A 182 -2.28 2.76 -14.19
C ILE A 182 -1.43 4.01 -13.94
N SER A 183 -2.05 5.12 -13.51
CA SER A 183 -1.36 6.40 -13.28
C SER A 183 -0.29 6.33 -12.20
N LYS A 184 -0.41 5.41 -11.24
CA LYS A 184 0.55 5.24 -10.15
C LYS A 184 1.90 4.71 -10.65
N TYR A 185 1.87 3.86 -11.67
CA TYR A 185 3.06 3.16 -12.20
C TYR A 185 3.82 3.99 -13.22
N ILE A 186 3.19 4.97 -13.87
CA ILE A 186 3.85 5.83 -14.85
C ILE A 186 4.70 6.87 -14.12
N GLN A 187 6.00 6.84 -14.36
CA GLN A 187 6.94 7.83 -13.85
C GLN A 187 7.02 9.04 -14.77
N GLN A 188 7.14 8.79 -16.09
CA GLN A 188 7.35 9.83 -17.09
C GLN A 188 6.69 9.43 -18.42
N VAL A 189 6.16 10.44 -19.09
CA VAL A 189 5.75 10.37 -20.50
C VAL A 189 6.57 11.36 -21.30
N SER A 190 7.17 10.90 -22.40
CA SER A 190 7.95 11.77 -23.30
C SER A 190 7.51 11.61 -24.75
N PHE A 191 7.58 12.72 -25.49
CA PHE A 191 7.29 12.79 -26.90
C PHE A 191 8.24 13.80 -27.55
N ASP A 192 8.95 13.41 -28.58
CA ASP A 192 10.04 14.17 -29.19
C ASP A 192 11.09 14.61 -28.14
N SER A 193 11.23 15.93 -27.93
CA SER A 193 12.14 16.52 -26.95
C SER A 193 11.47 16.86 -25.62
N ASP A 194 10.15 16.72 -25.52
CA ASP A 194 9.37 17.09 -24.34
C ASP A 194 9.15 15.87 -23.43
N ALA A 195 9.25 16.10 -22.12
CA ALA A 195 9.02 15.07 -21.12
C ALA A 195 8.22 15.63 -19.94
N ILE A 196 7.28 14.84 -19.44
CA ILE A 196 6.44 15.17 -18.30
C ILE A 196 6.62 14.08 -17.23
N SER A 197 7.10 14.45 -16.04
CA SER A 197 7.13 13.57 -14.88
C SER A 197 5.75 13.52 -14.23
N LEU A 198 5.12 12.33 -14.19
CA LEU A 198 3.84 12.16 -13.49
C LEU A 198 4.00 12.24 -11.98
N MET A 199 5.19 11.96 -11.47
CA MET A 199 5.46 11.99 -10.03
C MET A 199 5.30 13.39 -9.43
N GLU A 200 5.48 14.45 -10.26
CA GLU A 200 5.40 15.85 -9.85
C GLU A 200 4.02 16.48 -10.11
N LEU A 201 3.12 15.77 -10.81
CA LEU A 201 1.81 16.29 -11.15
C LEU A 201 0.80 16.13 -10.00
N ASP A 202 -0.08 17.14 -9.88
CA ASP A 202 -1.32 16.98 -9.11
C ASP A 202 -2.25 15.90 -9.71
N PHE A 203 -3.18 15.42 -8.91
CA PHE A 203 -4.10 14.34 -9.30
C PHE A 203 -4.84 14.62 -10.62
N ASN A 204 -5.40 15.83 -10.80
CA ASN A 204 -6.20 16.14 -11.99
C ASN A 204 -5.33 16.21 -13.25
N SER A 205 -4.12 16.78 -13.15
CA SER A 205 -3.15 16.84 -14.23
C SER A 205 -2.65 15.46 -14.63
N ARG A 206 -2.41 14.59 -13.64
CA ARG A 206 -2.05 13.19 -13.84
C ARG A 206 -3.16 12.43 -14.60
N MET A 207 -4.42 12.58 -14.21
CA MET A 207 -5.56 11.95 -14.90
C MET A 207 -5.69 12.43 -16.35
N LYS A 208 -5.48 13.73 -16.63
CA LYS A 208 -5.49 14.26 -18.00
C LYS A 208 -4.41 13.64 -18.89
N VAL A 209 -3.21 13.40 -18.33
CA VAL A 209 -2.16 12.69 -19.08
C VAL A 209 -2.60 11.27 -19.40
N CYS A 210 -3.15 10.55 -18.41
CA CYS A 210 -3.67 9.19 -18.64
C CYS A 210 -4.80 9.11 -19.66
N ASP A 211 -5.71 10.11 -19.68
CA ASP A 211 -6.79 10.20 -20.67
C ASP A 211 -6.26 10.44 -22.09
N ALA A 212 -5.09 11.06 -22.23
CA ALA A 212 -4.47 11.36 -23.53
C ALA A 212 -3.61 10.20 -24.06
N LEU A 213 -3.32 9.15 -23.25
CA LEU A 213 -2.49 8.03 -23.68
C LEU A 213 -3.21 7.13 -24.68
N PRO A 214 -2.52 6.69 -25.75
CA PRO A 214 -3.07 5.68 -26.67
C PRO A 214 -3.39 4.36 -25.96
N MET A 215 -4.42 3.65 -26.44
CA MET A 215 -4.80 2.34 -25.91
C MET A 215 -3.66 1.30 -25.97
N SER A 216 -2.74 1.42 -26.91
CA SER A 216 -1.53 0.56 -26.97
C SER A 216 -0.67 0.65 -25.72
N CYS A 217 -0.66 1.81 -25.05
CA CYS A 217 0.08 2.00 -23.79
C CYS A 217 -0.52 1.20 -22.65
N THR A 218 -1.86 1.10 -22.60
CA THR A 218 -2.55 0.46 -21.47
C THR A 218 -2.27 -1.01 -21.36
N LYS A 219 -2.07 -1.72 -22.48
CA LYS A 219 -1.77 -3.15 -22.46
C LYS A 219 -0.46 -3.45 -21.72
N HIS A 220 0.63 -2.74 -22.07
CA HIS A 220 1.93 -2.93 -21.41
C HIS A 220 1.87 -2.63 -19.91
N LEU A 221 1.15 -1.58 -19.53
CA LEU A 221 0.96 -1.23 -18.13
C LEU A 221 0.12 -2.26 -17.38
N VAL A 222 -0.94 -2.79 -17.99
CA VAL A 222 -1.77 -3.85 -17.40
C VAL A 222 -0.94 -5.12 -17.20
N ASP A 223 -0.20 -5.57 -18.22
CA ASP A 223 0.66 -6.76 -18.13
C ASP A 223 1.72 -6.59 -17.02
N PHE A 224 2.21 -5.36 -16.81
CA PHE A 224 3.14 -5.06 -15.72
C PHE A 224 2.45 -5.07 -14.35
N ILE A 225 1.28 -4.44 -14.22
CA ILE A 225 0.49 -4.43 -12.99
C ILE A 225 0.11 -5.86 -12.56
N GLU A 226 -0.19 -6.73 -13.53
CA GLU A 226 -0.46 -8.16 -13.24
C GLU A 226 0.77 -8.85 -12.63
N GLN A 227 1.98 -8.56 -13.11
CA GLN A 227 3.22 -9.09 -12.51
C GLN A 227 3.40 -8.60 -11.06
N VAL A 228 3.09 -7.33 -10.77
CA VAL A 228 3.11 -6.79 -9.41
C VAL A 228 2.10 -7.52 -8.53
N LYS A 229 0.86 -7.69 -9.01
CA LYS A 229 -0.19 -8.44 -8.30
C LYS A 229 0.17 -9.89 -8.05
N ASP A 230 0.89 -10.54 -8.96
CA ASP A 230 1.38 -11.90 -8.77
C ASP A 230 2.38 -12.00 -7.61
N ILE A 231 3.21 -10.98 -7.40
CA ILE A 231 4.08 -10.89 -6.23
C ILE A 231 3.26 -10.70 -4.96
N GLU A 232 2.33 -9.75 -4.95
CA GLU A 232 1.43 -9.50 -3.83
C GLU A 232 0.64 -10.77 -3.45
N ASN A 233 0.13 -11.51 -4.43
CA ASN A 233 -0.61 -12.76 -4.22
C ASN A 233 0.27 -13.85 -3.58
N GLN A 234 1.57 -13.89 -3.83
CA GLN A 234 2.46 -14.85 -3.18
C GLN A 234 2.59 -14.58 -1.68
N TYR A 235 2.56 -13.32 -1.25
CA TYR A 235 2.60 -12.97 0.17
C TYR A 235 1.32 -13.35 0.91
N VAL A 236 0.17 -13.27 0.27
CA VAL A 236 -1.13 -13.57 0.90
C VAL A 236 -1.60 -15.01 0.69
N SER A 237 -0.94 -15.80 -0.14
CA SER A 237 -1.33 -17.18 -0.42
C SER A 237 -0.62 -18.15 0.52
N LEU A 238 -1.34 -18.84 1.39
CA LEU A 238 -0.80 -19.79 2.35
C LEU A 238 -1.67 -21.06 2.42
N SER A 239 -1.07 -22.21 2.17
CA SER A 239 -1.75 -23.52 2.26
C SER A 239 -3.06 -23.62 1.46
N GLY A 240 -3.11 -22.98 0.28
CA GLY A 240 -4.30 -22.93 -0.58
C GLY A 240 -5.41 -21.98 -0.10
N GLN A 241 -5.17 -21.21 0.94
CA GLN A 241 -6.03 -20.13 1.41
C GLN A 241 -5.43 -18.78 1.06
N VAL A 242 -6.27 -17.77 0.90
CA VAL A 242 -5.85 -16.37 0.71
C VAL A 242 -6.06 -15.62 2.02
N ILE A 243 -4.97 -15.07 2.57
CA ILE A 243 -5.00 -14.21 3.75
C ILE A 243 -5.74 -12.92 3.36
N PRO A 244 -6.87 -12.60 3.99
CA PRO A 244 -7.61 -11.39 3.64
C PRO A 244 -6.84 -10.14 4.07
N MET A 245 -6.64 -9.23 3.11
CA MET A 245 -6.05 -7.91 3.37
C MET A 245 -7.14 -6.89 3.68
N ASP A 246 -7.90 -7.16 4.74
CA ASP A 246 -9.00 -6.33 5.23
C ASP A 246 -9.00 -6.28 6.77
N ALA A 247 -10.09 -5.84 7.39
CA ALA A 247 -10.18 -5.74 8.85
C ALA A 247 -9.91 -7.04 9.59
N THR A 248 -10.22 -8.19 9.00
CA THR A 248 -10.00 -9.48 9.63
C THR A 248 -8.52 -9.76 9.86
N LEU A 249 -7.63 -9.14 9.08
CA LEU A 249 -6.19 -9.21 9.30
C LEU A 249 -5.80 -8.70 10.69
N PHE A 250 -6.45 -7.66 11.22
CA PHE A 250 -6.14 -7.05 12.51
C PHE A 250 -7.18 -7.34 13.61
N GLY A 251 -7.97 -8.38 13.47
CA GLY A 251 -8.77 -8.94 14.55
C GLY A 251 -10.23 -8.46 14.62
N ALA A 252 -10.87 -8.21 13.46
CA ALA A 252 -12.32 -8.01 13.39
C ALA A 252 -13.07 -9.35 13.34
#